data_076354d4af4a92ab64f51f0d7fc1f4fb
#
_entry.id   076354d4af4a92ab64f51f0d7fc1f4fb
#
_cell.length_a   1.000
_cell.length_b   1.000
_cell.length_c   1.000
_cell.angle_alpha   90.00
_cell.angle_beta   90.00
_cell.angle_gamma   90.00
#
_symmetry.space_group_name_H-M   'P 1'
#
loop_
_entity.id
_entity.type
_entity.pdbx_description
1 polymer ?
#
loop_
_entity_poly.entity_id
_entity_poly.type
_entity_poly.pdbx_seq_one_letter_code
_entity_poly.pdbx_strand_id
1 'polypeptide(L)'
;MMTTRTRTGAGVLVALTLFAGLAVLPGPSSAQTSPPMPIKIGFQAVASWLLFGARSLGIYEKAGLTPTFLKFTAGAPMIAAAQGRSVDVTMVGTVPFLAGISQGVDWVMIGIDNEYPRAVGVVVRNDSGIKTMADLRGKTIAFFRGSTSHYGLLTILKREGIPLTEVKLLYLEPAQQLAAMLNKNIDAAAVWEPWMQKMIHQANGRILVREADIGLYTGMGGYAVRRDWLQANREAARRYLEAHVLAYDALEKDPAPALKAVGQEMGLPDEWTRAIFDAAGLPSVYRQTDPTYHYSLARGTTFEKNMKDLAQFLHDEKIIPKAVDVTQHIDASVMAEVLKAHKKTR
;
A
#
# COMPACT_ATOMS: atom_id res chain seq x y z
N MET A 1 -61.09 -93.82 -16.84
CA MET A 1 -62.57 -93.67 -17.01
C MET A 1 -62.94 -92.32 -16.45
N MET A 2 -63.50 -91.44 -17.30
CA MET A 2 -64.33 -90.28 -17.04
C MET A 2 -63.84 -89.26 -16.02
N THR A 3 -63.30 -88.18 -16.47
CA THR A 3 -63.87 -86.87 -16.85
C THR A 3 -64.69 -86.17 -15.75
N THR A 4 -64.28 -85.05 -15.30
CA THR A 4 -65.13 -83.81 -15.30
C THR A 4 -64.24 -82.54 -15.11
N ARG A 5 -64.47 -81.59 -15.99
CA ARG A 5 -63.98 -80.22 -15.96
C ARG A 5 -64.85 -79.41 -15.01
N THR A 6 -64.22 -78.51 -14.24
CA THR A 6 -64.89 -77.31 -13.76
C THR A 6 -64.01 -76.11 -13.94
N ARG A 7 -64.55 -75.12 -14.65
CA ARG A 7 -64.02 -73.77 -14.86
C ARG A 7 -64.30 -72.93 -13.62
N THR A 8 -63.27 -72.19 -13.14
CA THR A 8 -63.52 -71.05 -12.25
C THR A 8 -62.77 -69.86 -12.76
N GLY A 9 -63.47 -68.73 -12.84
CA GLY A 9 -63.06 -67.50 -13.47
C GLY A 9 -61.98 -66.70 -12.69
N ALA A 10 -61.13 -66.09 -13.45
CA ALA A 10 -60.10 -65.15 -12.93
C ALA A 10 -60.72 -63.76 -12.79
N GLY A 11 -60.81 -63.29 -11.55
CA GLY A 11 -61.09 -61.92 -11.26
C GLY A 11 -59.75 -61.10 -11.32
N VAL A 12 -59.73 -60.16 -12.24
CA VAL A 12 -58.57 -59.21 -12.36
C VAL A 12 -58.77 -58.11 -11.33
N LEU A 13 -57.91 -58.07 -10.30
CA LEU A 13 -57.82 -56.96 -9.36
C LEU A 13 -56.78 -55.96 -9.95
N VAL A 14 -57.24 -54.79 -10.40
CA VAL A 14 -56.41 -53.68 -10.79
C VAL A 14 -56.06 -52.94 -9.51
N ALA A 15 -54.81 -53.13 -9.07
CA ALA A 15 -54.23 -52.33 -7.99
C ALA A 15 -53.74 -51.01 -8.57
N LEU A 16 -54.39 -49.87 -8.28
CA LEU A 16 -53.93 -48.54 -8.52
C LEU A 16 -52.83 -48.21 -7.50
N THR A 17 -51.55 -48.23 -7.94
CA THR A 17 -50.42 -47.68 -7.17
C THR A 17 -50.33 -46.16 -7.38
N LEU A 18 -50.76 -45.39 -6.39
CA LEU A 18 -50.48 -43.96 -6.30
C LEU A 18 -48.96 -43.74 -6.09
N PHE A 19 -48.27 -43.30 -7.12
CA PHE A 19 -46.93 -42.75 -6.99
C PHE A 19 -47.07 -41.34 -6.39
N ALA A 20 -46.84 -41.20 -5.07
CA ALA A 20 -46.62 -39.90 -4.43
C ALA A 20 -45.24 -39.41 -4.86
N GLY A 21 -45.20 -38.52 -5.87
CA GLY A 21 -44.00 -37.85 -6.27
C GLY A 21 -43.51 -36.95 -5.13
N LEU A 22 -42.49 -37.37 -4.39
CA LEU A 22 -41.75 -36.49 -3.50
C LEU A 22 -41.03 -35.43 -4.36
N ALA A 23 -41.59 -34.23 -4.41
CA ALA A 23 -40.86 -33.05 -4.96
C ALA A 23 -39.64 -32.80 -4.08
N VAL A 24 -38.46 -33.21 -4.53
CA VAL A 24 -37.17 -32.81 -3.92
C VAL A 24 -37.03 -31.31 -4.16
N LEU A 25 -37.37 -30.50 -3.16
CA LEU A 25 -37.05 -29.09 -3.15
C LEU A 25 -35.53 -28.98 -3.25
N PRO A 26 -34.98 -28.18 -4.20
CA PRO A 26 -33.55 -27.94 -4.23
C PRO A 26 -33.17 -27.33 -2.88
N GLY A 27 -32.36 -28.05 -2.10
CA GLY A 27 -31.77 -27.52 -0.88
C GLY A 27 -31.02 -26.21 -1.18
N PRO A 28 -30.81 -25.34 -0.17
CA PRO A 28 -30.09 -24.10 -0.38
C PRO A 28 -28.74 -24.45 -1.02
N SER A 29 -28.53 -23.94 -2.23
CA SER A 29 -27.24 -24.05 -2.94
C SER A 29 -26.19 -23.49 -2.00
N SER A 30 -25.40 -24.36 -1.39
CA SER A 30 -24.20 -23.93 -0.68
C SER A 30 -23.37 -23.14 -1.68
N ALA A 31 -23.30 -21.82 -1.49
CA ALA A 31 -22.45 -20.96 -2.29
C ALA A 31 -21.06 -21.60 -2.27
N GLN A 32 -20.65 -22.14 -3.41
CA GLN A 32 -19.37 -22.81 -3.58
C GLN A 32 -18.30 -21.73 -3.40
N THR A 33 -17.77 -21.60 -2.19
CA THR A 33 -16.69 -20.64 -1.90
C THR A 33 -15.50 -21.08 -2.74
N SER A 34 -15.16 -20.26 -3.73
CA SER A 34 -13.94 -20.47 -4.54
C SER A 34 -12.76 -20.67 -3.59
N PRO A 35 -11.83 -21.61 -3.90
CA PRO A 35 -10.69 -21.85 -3.03
C PRO A 35 -9.91 -20.55 -2.78
N PRO A 36 -9.32 -20.39 -1.58
CA PRO A 36 -8.52 -19.20 -1.27
C PRO A 36 -7.38 -19.01 -2.25
N MET A 37 -7.15 -17.78 -2.68
CA MET A 37 -6.13 -17.43 -3.68
C MET A 37 -4.83 -17.02 -2.98
N PRO A 38 -3.69 -17.66 -3.29
CA PRO A 38 -2.41 -17.24 -2.73
C PRO A 38 -1.99 -15.88 -3.27
N ILE A 39 -1.40 -15.03 -2.41
CA ILE A 39 -0.89 -13.71 -2.77
C ILE A 39 0.35 -13.37 -1.94
N LYS A 40 1.42 -12.93 -2.60
CA LYS A 40 2.67 -12.50 -1.96
C LYS A 40 2.73 -10.99 -1.90
N ILE A 41 2.74 -10.44 -0.68
CA ILE A 41 2.66 -9.01 -0.42
C ILE A 41 4.01 -8.52 0.12
N GLY A 42 4.70 -7.73 -0.68
CA GLY A 42 5.92 -7.03 -0.25
C GLY A 42 5.59 -5.73 0.46
N PHE A 43 6.18 -5.49 1.62
CA PHE A 43 5.89 -4.30 2.43
C PHE A 43 7.13 -3.79 3.18
N GLN A 44 7.05 -2.56 3.67
CA GLN A 44 7.98 -1.96 4.62
C GLN A 44 7.31 -1.76 5.98
N ALA A 45 8.11 -1.70 7.05
CA ALA A 45 7.63 -1.32 8.38
C ALA A 45 7.43 0.20 8.45
N VAL A 46 6.36 0.67 7.83
CA VAL A 46 5.92 2.07 7.80
C VAL A 46 4.46 2.16 8.23
N ALA A 47 3.94 3.36 8.37
CA ALA A 47 2.55 3.59 8.80
C ALA A 47 1.54 3.24 7.69
N SER A 48 1.44 1.97 7.36
CA SER A 48 0.47 1.41 6.42
C SER A 48 -0.77 0.91 7.18
N TRP A 49 -1.67 1.84 7.48
CA TRP A 49 -2.83 1.58 8.35
C TRP A 49 -3.77 0.52 7.77
N LEU A 50 -4.03 0.59 6.46
CA LEU A 50 -4.95 -0.33 5.79
C LEU A 50 -4.36 -1.73 5.67
N LEU A 51 -3.09 -1.86 5.28
CA LEU A 51 -2.41 -3.15 5.14
C LEU A 51 -2.34 -3.88 6.48
N PHE A 52 -1.83 -3.22 7.53
CA PHE A 52 -1.69 -3.84 8.83
C PHE A 52 -3.03 -3.99 9.56
N GLY A 53 -3.99 -3.09 9.33
CA GLY A 53 -5.35 -3.23 9.81
C GLY A 53 -6.05 -4.44 9.19
N ALA A 54 -5.99 -4.60 7.88
CA ALA A 54 -6.54 -5.77 7.19
C ALA A 54 -5.91 -7.07 7.69
N ARG A 55 -4.58 -7.07 7.88
CA ARG A 55 -3.84 -8.22 8.42
C ARG A 55 -4.27 -8.55 9.85
N SER A 56 -4.32 -7.58 10.75
CA SER A 56 -4.65 -7.79 12.17
C SER A 56 -6.09 -8.24 12.40
N LEU A 57 -7.00 -7.85 11.52
CA LEU A 57 -8.43 -8.21 11.56
C LEU A 57 -8.77 -9.49 10.77
N GLY A 58 -7.79 -10.14 10.12
CA GLY A 58 -7.99 -11.32 9.29
C GLY A 58 -8.88 -11.04 8.07
N ILE A 59 -8.84 -9.82 7.53
CA ILE A 59 -9.73 -9.41 6.43
C ILE A 59 -9.29 -10.03 5.11
N TYR A 60 -8.00 -10.24 4.89
CA TYR A 60 -7.51 -10.89 3.67
C TYR A 60 -8.06 -12.31 3.52
N GLU A 61 -8.04 -13.08 4.60
CA GLU A 61 -8.58 -14.44 4.63
C GLU A 61 -10.10 -14.44 4.43
N LYS A 62 -10.80 -13.50 5.06
CA LYS A 62 -12.25 -13.29 4.86
C LYS A 62 -12.59 -12.90 3.43
N ALA A 63 -11.69 -12.20 2.74
CA ALA A 63 -11.80 -11.87 1.32
C ALA A 63 -11.42 -13.05 0.40
N GLY A 64 -11.08 -14.22 0.96
CA GLY A 64 -10.69 -15.42 0.20
C GLY A 64 -9.29 -15.34 -0.36
N LEU A 65 -8.36 -14.70 0.34
CA LEU A 65 -6.93 -14.67 0.02
C LEU A 65 -6.14 -15.49 1.05
N THR A 66 -5.01 -16.05 0.61
CA THR A 66 -3.99 -16.64 1.48
C THR A 66 -2.71 -15.81 1.36
N PRO A 67 -2.56 -14.74 2.20
CA PRO A 67 -1.44 -13.82 2.07
C PRO A 67 -0.15 -14.39 2.62
N THR A 68 0.96 -14.15 1.91
CA THR A 68 2.34 -14.29 2.40
C THR A 68 2.97 -12.90 2.45
N PHE A 69 3.36 -12.46 3.65
CA PHE A 69 3.93 -11.14 3.86
C PHE A 69 5.45 -11.19 3.81
N LEU A 70 6.07 -10.36 2.95
CA LEU A 70 7.50 -10.27 2.72
C LEU A 70 7.98 -8.87 3.11
N LYS A 71 8.75 -8.80 4.20
CA LYS A 71 9.25 -7.53 4.76
C LYS A 71 10.55 -7.09 4.09
N PHE A 72 10.60 -5.82 3.72
CA PHE A 72 11.78 -5.18 3.14
C PHE A 72 12.21 -3.97 3.99
N THR A 73 13.50 -3.63 3.94
CA THR A 73 14.07 -2.48 4.68
C THR A 73 13.71 -1.14 4.06
N ALA A 74 13.51 -1.11 2.73
CA ALA A 74 13.16 0.09 1.95
C ALA A 74 12.48 -0.31 0.64
N GLY A 75 12.02 0.68 -0.15
CA GLY A 75 11.39 0.45 -1.45
C GLY A 75 12.33 -0.07 -2.53
N ALA A 76 13.59 0.35 -2.52
CA ALA A 76 14.55 -0.07 -3.55
C ALA A 76 14.79 -1.59 -3.62
N PRO A 77 14.94 -2.35 -2.53
CA PRO A 77 15.04 -3.81 -2.59
C PRO A 77 13.80 -4.51 -3.17
N MET A 78 12.62 -3.89 -3.12
CA MET A 78 11.39 -4.44 -3.71
C MET A 78 11.44 -4.47 -5.24
N ILE A 79 12.25 -3.61 -5.88
CA ILE A 79 12.43 -3.59 -7.32
C ILE A 79 12.98 -4.94 -7.79
N ALA A 80 14.06 -5.42 -7.16
CA ALA A 80 14.65 -6.73 -7.46
C ALA A 80 13.66 -7.88 -7.17
N ALA A 81 12.90 -7.80 -6.09
CA ALA A 81 11.87 -8.78 -5.75
C ALA A 81 10.76 -8.86 -6.82
N ALA A 82 10.34 -7.71 -7.35
CA ALA A 82 9.35 -7.66 -8.43
C ALA A 82 9.91 -8.18 -9.75
N GLN A 83 11.16 -7.84 -10.11
CA GLN A 83 11.85 -8.38 -11.28
C GLN A 83 11.98 -9.92 -11.21
N GLY A 84 12.35 -10.42 -10.02
CA GLY A 84 12.46 -11.85 -9.73
C GLY A 84 11.14 -12.58 -9.52
N ARG A 85 9.97 -11.90 -9.66
CA ARG A 85 8.62 -12.47 -9.46
C ARG A 85 8.41 -13.11 -8.08
N SER A 86 9.17 -12.68 -7.07
CA SER A 86 9.06 -13.17 -5.70
C SER A 86 7.96 -12.47 -4.89
N VAL A 87 7.42 -11.37 -5.41
CA VAL A 87 6.27 -10.63 -4.89
C VAL A 87 5.21 -10.44 -5.97
N ASP A 88 3.94 -10.40 -5.56
CA ASP A 88 2.78 -10.15 -6.44
C ASP A 88 2.32 -8.71 -6.32
N VAL A 89 2.12 -8.24 -5.10
CA VAL A 89 1.79 -6.86 -4.76
C VAL A 89 2.93 -6.27 -3.93
N THR A 90 3.32 -5.04 -4.23
CA THR A 90 4.29 -4.27 -3.44
C THR A 90 3.64 -3.00 -2.90
N MET A 91 3.71 -2.81 -1.58
CA MET A 91 3.43 -1.51 -0.98
C MET A 91 4.71 -0.67 -1.07
N VAL A 92 4.74 0.28 -1.98
CA VAL A 92 5.95 1.00 -2.38
C VAL A 92 5.70 2.51 -2.51
N GLY A 93 6.68 3.32 -2.12
CA GLY A 93 6.63 4.77 -2.29
C GLY A 93 6.78 5.20 -3.76
N THR A 94 6.43 6.45 -4.05
CA THR A 94 6.44 7.01 -5.41
C THR A 94 7.80 6.95 -6.12
N VAL A 95 8.87 7.31 -5.43
CA VAL A 95 10.21 7.32 -6.03
C VAL A 95 10.69 5.92 -6.40
N PRO A 96 10.70 4.93 -5.49
CA PRO A 96 11.08 3.57 -5.88
C PRO A 96 10.11 2.93 -6.89
N PHE A 97 8.82 3.31 -6.92
CA PHE A 97 7.90 2.90 -7.99
C PHE A 97 8.40 3.38 -9.36
N LEU A 98 8.68 4.66 -9.52
CA LEU A 98 9.21 5.24 -10.77
C LEU A 98 10.60 4.67 -11.11
N ALA A 99 11.45 4.46 -10.11
CA ALA A 99 12.75 3.85 -10.31
C ALA A 99 12.65 2.41 -10.82
N GLY A 100 11.72 1.62 -10.30
CA GLY A 100 11.46 0.26 -10.77
C GLY A 100 11.01 0.23 -12.23
N ILE A 101 10.09 1.11 -12.62
CA ILE A 101 9.65 1.26 -14.01
C ILE A 101 10.83 1.63 -14.91
N SER A 102 11.62 2.63 -14.51
CA SER A 102 12.81 3.07 -15.25
C SER A 102 13.86 1.96 -15.44
N GLN A 103 13.91 0.99 -14.52
CA GLN A 103 14.75 -0.20 -14.56
C GLN A 103 14.11 -1.39 -15.30
N GLY A 104 12.91 -1.22 -15.86
CA GLY A 104 12.24 -2.21 -16.69
C GLY A 104 11.22 -3.09 -15.97
N VAL A 105 10.84 -2.78 -14.73
CA VAL A 105 9.70 -3.44 -14.09
C VAL A 105 8.41 -2.87 -14.68
N ASP A 106 7.61 -3.70 -15.33
CA ASP A 106 6.29 -3.27 -15.81
C ASP A 106 5.26 -3.23 -14.67
N TRP A 107 5.49 -2.33 -13.73
CA TRP A 107 4.60 -2.06 -12.62
C TRP A 107 3.39 -1.23 -13.03
N VAL A 108 2.26 -1.55 -12.39
CA VAL A 108 1.03 -0.76 -12.46
C VAL A 108 0.56 -0.48 -11.04
N MET A 109 0.30 0.78 -10.72
CA MET A 109 -0.29 1.20 -9.45
C MET A 109 -1.80 1.05 -9.51
N ILE A 110 -2.36 0.23 -8.62
CA ILE A 110 -3.78 -0.12 -8.59
C ILE A 110 -4.54 0.43 -7.37
N GLY A 111 -3.83 0.96 -6.39
CA GLY A 111 -4.40 1.51 -5.15
C GLY A 111 -3.40 2.36 -4.40
N ILE A 112 -3.91 3.23 -3.51
CA ILE A 112 -3.12 4.07 -2.62
C ILE A 112 -3.31 3.58 -1.20
N ASP A 113 -2.19 3.31 -0.51
CA ASP A 113 -2.16 2.80 0.85
C ASP A 113 -2.16 3.91 1.90
N ASN A 114 -1.44 4.98 1.61
CA ASN A 114 -1.25 6.08 2.55
C ASN A 114 -0.84 7.36 1.84
N GLU A 115 -1.12 8.46 2.51
CA GLU A 115 -0.82 9.82 2.07
C GLU A 115 0.20 10.38 3.06
N TYR A 116 1.47 10.42 2.65
CA TYR A 116 2.60 10.68 3.55
C TYR A 116 3.15 12.11 3.63
N PRO A 117 2.54 13.18 3.12
CA PRO A 117 3.23 14.47 3.12
C PRO A 117 3.59 14.96 4.53
N ARG A 118 2.93 14.43 5.58
CA ARG A 118 3.26 14.72 6.99
C ARG A 118 4.20 13.69 7.63
N ALA A 119 4.45 12.57 6.98
CA ALA A 119 5.29 11.48 7.49
C ALA A 119 6.66 11.41 6.81
N VAL A 120 7.01 12.40 5.99
CA VAL A 120 8.33 12.54 5.36
C VAL A 120 8.83 13.95 5.60
N GLY A 121 10.13 14.10 5.89
CA GLY A 121 10.71 15.41 6.14
C GLY A 121 12.18 15.38 6.51
N VAL A 122 12.65 16.49 7.06
CA VAL A 122 14.00 16.66 7.56
C VAL A 122 13.96 16.79 9.09
N VAL A 123 14.71 15.92 9.75
CA VAL A 123 14.98 15.96 11.19
C VAL A 123 16.37 16.53 11.41
N VAL A 124 16.51 17.44 12.36
CA VAL A 124 17.80 18.04 12.76
C VAL A 124 18.08 17.78 14.23
N ARG A 125 19.35 17.66 14.60
CA ARG A 125 19.71 17.64 16.04
C ARG A 125 19.41 18.99 16.67
N ASN A 126 18.92 18.98 17.90
CA ASN A 126 18.64 20.19 18.67
C ASN A 126 19.89 21.04 18.91
N ASP A 127 21.07 20.40 19.01
CA ASP A 127 22.37 21.07 19.21
C ASP A 127 23.12 21.42 17.93
N SER A 128 22.51 21.25 16.73
CA SER A 128 23.14 21.52 15.43
C SER A 128 23.22 23.01 15.06
N GLY A 129 22.49 23.86 15.79
CA GLY A 129 22.33 25.29 15.47
C GLY A 129 21.41 25.58 14.28
N ILE A 130 20.84 24.56 13.62
CA ILE A 130 19.91 24.72 12.49
C ILE A 130 18.57 25.20 13.05
N LYS A 131 18.01 26.30 12.57
CA LYS A 131 16.69 26.82 12.96
C LYS A 131 15.72 26.89 11.79
N THR A 132 16.23 27.15 10.61
CA THR A 132 15.49 27.30 9.35
C THR A 132 16.05 26.37 8.27
N MET A 133 15.36 26.21 7.16
CA MET A 133 15.85 25.43 6.03
C MET A 133 17.12 26.04 5.42
N ALA A 134 17.27 27.38 5.45
CA ALA A 134 18.46 28.08 4.98
C ALA A 134 19.73 27.71 5.79
N ASP A 135 19.58 27.34 7.07
CA ASP A 135 20.69 26.93 7.93
C ASP A 135 21.27 25.54 7.60
N LEU A 136 20.65 24.81 6.65
CA LEU A 136 21.21 23.57 6.11
C LEU A 136 22.51 23.79 5.33
N ARG A 137 22.81 25.03 4.91
CA ARG A 137 24.06 25.41 4.26
C ARG A 137 25.26 25.07 5.14
N GLY A 138 26.24 24.38 4.57
CA GLY A 138 27.47 23.95 5.27
C GLY A 138 27.27 22.73 6.20
N LYS A 139 26.06 22.16 6.30
CA LYS A 139 25.76 21.06 7.21
C LYS A 139 25.99 19.69 6.59
N THR A 140 26.17 18.71 7.47
CA THR A 140 26.23 17.30 7.09
C THR A 140 24.83 16.69 7.17
N ILE A 141 24.28 16.29 6.03
CA ILE A 141 22.90 15.82 5.89
C ILE A 141 22.90 14.37 5.39
N ALA A 142 22.33 13.46 6.13
CA ALA A 142 22.14 12.09 5.70
C ALA A 142 20.82 11.91 4.94
N PHE A 143 20.81 11.02 3.96
CA PHE A 143 19.64 10.65 3.17
C PHE A 143 19.76 9.24 2.62
N PHE A 144 18.65 8.64 2.19
CA PHE A 144 18.64 7.36 1.49
C PHE A 144 18.39 7.59 0.00
N ARG A 145 19.37 7.24 -0.85
CA ARG A 145 19.27 7.45 -2.29
C ARG A 145 18.08 6.71 -2.91
N GLY A 146 17.35 7.39 -3.79
CA GLY A 146 16.20 6.79 -4.48
C GLY A 146 14.97 6.61 -3.60
N SER A 147 14.90 7.35 -2.48
CA SER A 147 13.69 7.42 -1.63
C SER A 147 12.90 8.70 -1.88
N THR A 148 11.66 8.73 -1.40
CA THR A 148 10.83 9.94 -1.42
C THR A 148 11.49 11.08 -0.65
N SER A 149 12.08 10.81 0.53
CA SER A 149 12.78 11.82 1.32
C SER A 149 14.05 12.38 0.63
N HIS A 150 14.69 11.59 -0.26
CA HIS A 150 15.76 12.12 -1.12
C HIS A 150 15.25 13.21 -2.05
N TYR A 151 14.12 12.97 -2.72
CA TYR A 151 13.46 13.98 -3.54
C TYR A 151 13.05 15.21 -2.72
N GLY A 152 12.46 14.99 -1.54
CA GLY A 152 12.10 16.08 -0.61
C GLY A 152 13.30 16.94 -0.24
N LEU A 153 14.43 16.32 0.13
CA LEU A 153 15.65 17.04 0.46
C LEU A 153 16.17 17.90 -0.72
N LEU A 154 16.28 17.32 -1.91
CA LEU A 154 16.74 18.06 -3.09
C LEU A 154 15.81 19.23 -3.42
N THR A 155 14.50 19.04 -3.27
CA THR A 155 13.52 20.09 -3.47
C THR A 155 13.68 21.22 -2.45
N ILE A 156 13.91 20.89 -1.17
CA ILE A 156 14.19 21.87 -0.12
C ILE A 156 15.44 22.67 -0.46
N LEU A 157 16.56 22.00 -0.73
CA LEU A 157 17.83 22.68 -1.05
C LEU A 157 17.69 23.60 -2.26
N LYS A 158 16.99 23.14 -3.31
CA LYS A 158 16.73 23.94 -4.52
C LYS A 158 15.88 25.18 -4.21
N ARG A 159 14.82 25.06 -3.41
CA ARG A 159 13.96 26.20 -3.01
C ARG A 159 14.70 27.23 -2.16
N GLU A 160 15.59 26.78 -1.29
CA GLU A 160 16.43 27.66 -0.46
C GLU A 160 17.65 28.23 -1.21
N GLY A 161 17.83 27.88 -2.48
CA GLY A 161 18.98 28.32 -3.26
C GLY A 161 20.31 27.79 -2.70
N ILE A 162 20.31 26.59 -2.12
CA ILE A 162 21.51 25.95 -1.57
C ILE A 162 22.06 24.96 -2.60
N PRO A 163 23.19 25.25 -3.25
CA PRO A 163 23.86 24.33 -4.15
C PRO A 163 24.28 23.04 -3.40
N LEU A 164 24.25 21.89 -4.08
CA LEU A 164 24.69 20.63 -3.48
C LEU A 164 26.17 20.65 -3.05
N THR A 165 26.96 21.50 -3.65
CA THR A 165 28.39 21.73 -3.28
C THR A 165 28.55 22.43 -1.94
N GLU A 166 27.50 23.04 -1.42
CA GLU A 166 27.51 23.77 -0.14
C GLU A 166 26.93 22.95 1.03
N VAL A 167 26.63 21.68 0.83
CA VAL A 167 26.21 20.73 1.86
C VAL A 167 27.03 19.45 1.77
N LYS A 168 27.28 18.80 2.90
CA LYS A 168 27.91 17.48 2.92
C LYS A 168 26.82 16.42 2.94
N LEU A 169 26.54 15.81 1.80
CA LEU A 169 25.52 14.77 1.64
C LEU A 169 26.11 13.39 1.92
N LEU A 170 25.50 12.64 2.84
CA LEU A 170 25.87 11.27 3.18
C LEU A 170 24.75 10.30 2.80
N TYR A 171 25.08 9.34 1.95
CA TYR A 171 24.17 8.22 1.65
C TYR A 171 24.22 7.18 2.77
N LEU A 172 23.14 7.05 3.52
CA LEU A 172 23.00 6.11 4.63
C LEU A 172 21.59 5.50 4.63
N GLU A 173 21.49 4.22 4.96
CA GLU A 173 20.19 3.63 5.24
C GLU A 173 19.55 4.24 6.50
N PRO A 174 18.22 4.24 6.65
CA PRO A 174 17.54 4.92 7.75
C PRO A 174 18.03 4.53 9.14
N ALA A 175 18.33 3.25 9.38
CA ALA A 175 18.90 2.80 10.65
C ALA A 175 20.32 3.38 10.90
N GLN A 176 21.12 3.49 9.83
CA GLN A 176 22.45 4.11 9.89
C GLN A 176 22.35 5.63 10.10
N GLN A 177 21.34 6.30 9.52
CA GLN A 177 21.06 7.71 9.76
C GLN A 177 20.77 7.97 11.25
N LEU A 178 19.94 7.13 11.89
CA LEU A 178 19.67 7.21 13.32
C LEU A 178 20.96 7.03 14.15
N ALA A 179 21.75 6.02 13.86
CA ALA A 179 23.03 5.79 14.53
C ALA A 179 24.01 6.96 14.33
N ALA A 180 24.09 7.53 13.11
CA ALA A 180 24.93 8.68 12.80
C ALA A 180 24.47 9.94 13.56
N MET A 181 23.15 10.13 13.74
CA MET A 181 22.58 11.24 14.49
C MET A 181 22.88 11.11 16.00
N LEU A 182 22.72 9.89 16.56
CA LEU A 182 23.10 9.57 17.95
C LEU A 182 24.56 9.89 18.24
N ASN A 183 25.45 9.54 17.31
CA ASN A 183 26.89 9.76 17.44
C ASN A 183 27.34 11.17 17.03
N LYS A 184 26.40 12.06 16.70
CA LYS A 184 26.65 13.44 16.23
C LYS A 184 27.51 13.54 14.96
N ASN A 185 27.49 12.50 14.12
CA ASN A 185 28.23 12.45 12.85
C ASN A 185 27.48 13.16 11.71
N ILE A 186 26.19 13.49 11.93
CA ILE A 186 25.36 14.26 11.01
C ILE A 186 24.62 15.35 11.77
N ASP A 187 24.29 16.44 11.08
CA ASP A 187 23.50 17.54 11.63
C ASP A 187 22.01 17.38 11.35
N ALA A 188 21.69 16.75 10.22
CA ALA A 188 20.35 16.56 9.73
C ALA A 188 20.19 15.20 9.03
N ALA A 189 18.95 14.72 8.96
CA ALA A 189 18.56 13.52 8.21
C ALA A 189 17.27 13.77 7.44
N ALA A 190 17.27 13.46 6.15
CA ALA A 190 16.06 13.40 5.33
C ALA A 190 15.50 11.97 5.36
N VAL A 191 14.34 11.79 5.99
CA VAL A 191 13.84 10.48 6.37
C VAL A 191 12.31 10.50 6.49
N TRP A 192 11.70 9.33 6.69
CA TRP A 192 10.27 9.15 6.86
C TRP A 192 9.94 8.45 8.18
N GLU A 193 8.66 8.42 8.55
CA GLU A 193 8.21 7.67 9.73
C GLU A 193 8.39 6.14 9.54
N PRO A 194 8.84 5.40 10.55
CA PRO A 194 8.97 5.79 11.97
C PRO A 194 10.32 6.42 12.34
N TRP A 195 11.22 6.63 11.40
CA TRP A 195 12.58 7.09 11.69
C TRP A 195 12.61 8.51 12.23
N MET A 196 11.66 9.36 11.80
CA MET A 196 11.52 10.71 12.36
C MET A 196 11.26 10.64 13.86
N GLN A 197 10.27 9.84 14.32
CA GLN A 197 9.99 9.68 15.75
C GLN A 197 11.18 9.08 16.51
N LYS A 198 11.84 8.06 15.95
CA LYS A 198 13.03 7.47 16.57
C LYS A 198 14.14 8.51 16.74
N MET A 199 14.38 9.36 15.76
CA MET A 199 15.38 10.44 15.86
C MET A 199 14.98 11.50 16.88
N ILE A 200 13.71 11.87 16.95
CA ILE A 200 13.21 12.82 17.95
C ILE A 200 13.46 12.31 19.37
N HIS A 201 13.04 11.09 19.64
CA HIS A 201 13.02 10.56 21.01
C HIS A 201 14.35 9.92 21.44
N GLN A 202 15.13 9.36 20.51
CA GLN A 202 16.37 8.64 20.84
C GLN A 202 17.62 9.45 20.56
N ALA A 203 17.62 10.36 19.56
CA ALA A 203 18.81 11.06 19.12
C ALA A 203 18.75 12.59 19.34
N ASN A 204 17.93 13.06 20.29
CA ASN A 204 17.74 14.47 20.59
C ASN A 204 17.45 15.31 19.32
N GLY A 205 16.63 14.75 18.42
CA GLY A 205 16.23 15.39 17.18
C GLY A 205 14.96 16.24 17.33
N ARG A 206 14.73 17.08 16.34
CA ARG A 206 13.43 17.73 16.09
C ARG A 206 13.15 17.82 14.61
N ILE A 207 11.89 17.87 14.24
CA ILE A 207 11.49 18.11 12.85
C ILE A 207 11.83 19.56 12.49
N LEU A 208 12.60 19.73 11.43
CA LEU A 208 12.83 21.03 10.82
C LEU A 208 11.67 21.40 9.89
N VAL A 209 11.29 20.47 9.03
CA VAL A 209 10.25 20.66 8.02
C VAL A 209 9.70 19.31 7.60
N ARG A 210 8.38 19.24 7.36
CA ARG A 210 7.71 18.12 6.66
C ARG A 210 7.45 18.52 5.21
N GLU A 211 7.32 17.54 4.32
CA GLU A 211 6.96 17.81 2.92
C GLU A 211 5.64 18.57 2.79
N ALA A 212 4.65 18.28 3.65
CA ALA A 212 3.38 19.01 3.70
C ALA A 212 3.53 20.50 4.00
N ASP A 213 4.49 20.85 4.87
CA ASP A 213 4.68 22.24 5.32
C ASP A 213 5.16 23.14 4.17
N ILE A 214 5.74 22.54 3.14
CA ILE A 214 6.22 23.24 1.94
C ILE A 214 5.37 22.95 0.69
N GLY A 215 4.17 22.37 0.87
CA GLY A 215 3.26 22.06 -0.22
C GLY A 215 3.79 20.99 -1.18
N LEU A 216 4.64 20.09 -0.71
CA LEU A 216 5.13 18.97 -1.48
C LEU A 216 4.27 17.73 -1.17
N TYR A 217 3.45 17.31 -2.14
CA TYR A 217 2.47 16.23 -1.99
C TYR A 217 2.84 15.01 -2.85
N THR A 218 4.11 14.67 -2.93
CA THR A 218 4.59 13.49 -3.66
C THR A 218 4.78 12.27 -2.76
N GLY A 219 4.81 12.48 -1.45
CA GLY A 219 4.94 11.42 -0.47
C GLY A 219 3.66 10.60 -0.37
N MET A 220 3.64 9.42 -0.98
CA MET A 220 2.61 8.42 -0.79
C MET A 220 3.19 7.00 -0.93
N GLY A 221 2.52 6.04 -0.30
CA GLY A 221 2.67 4.63 -0.58
C GLY A 221 1.49 4.14 -1.42
N GLY A 222 1.78 3.33 -2.41
CA GLY A 222 0.77 2.74 -3.26
C GLY A 222 0.98 1.24 -3.45
N TYR A 223 -0.05 0.57 -3.91
CA TYR A 223 -0.01 -0.84 -4.25
C TYR A 223 0.36 -1.00 -5.71
N ALA A 224 1.59 -1.39 -5.97
CA ALA A 224 2.10 -1.69 -7.30
C ALA A 224 2.09 -3.20 -7.53
N VAL A 225 1.59 -3.60 -8.70
CA VAL A 225 1.59 -4.99 -9.19
C VAL A 225 2.27 -5.04 -10.54
N ARG A 226 2.85 -6.19 -10.92
CA ARG A 226 3.28 -6.36 -12.32
C ARG A 226 2.06 -6.47 -13.21
N ARG A 227 2.13 -5.91 -14.41
CA ARG A 227 1.02 -5.94 -15.39
C ARG A 227 0.66 -7.37 -15.81
N ASP A 228 1.66 -8.21 -16.05
CA ASP A 228 1.44 -9.63 -16.40
C ASP A 228 0.72 -10.39 -15.27
N TRP A 229 1.09 -10.13 -14.02
CA TRP A 229 0.42 -10.72 -12.87
C TRP A 229 -1.02 -10.20 -12.75
N LEU A 230 -1.25 -8.90 -12.90
CA LEU A 230 -2.58 -8.29 -12.83
C LEU A 230 -3.53 -8.89 -13.89
N GLN A 231 -3.04 -9.06 -15.12
CA GLN A 231 -3.83 -9.65 -16.22
C GLN A 231 -4.23 -11.10 -15.91
N ALA A 232 -3.32 -11.89 -15.33
CA ALA A 232 -3.57 -13.29 -14.99
C ALA A 232 -4.36 -13.48 -13.67
N ASN A 233 -4.31 -12.49 -12.74
CA ASN A 233 -4.83 -12.63 -11.38
C ASN A 233 -5.74 -11.45 -10.98
N ARG A 234 -6.56 -10.95 -11.92
CA ARG A 234 -7.41 -9.77 -11.68
C ARG A 234 -8.35 -9.94 -10.48
N GLU A 235 -8.88 -11.15 -10.29
CA GLU A 235 -9.75 -11.44 -9.13
C GLU A 235 -8.98 -11.38 -7.80
N ALA A 236 -7.74 -11.84 -7.75
CA ALA A 236 -6.90 -11.70 -6.55
C ALA A 236 -6.60 -10.22 -6.25
N ALA A 237 -6.31 -9.41 -7.28
CA ALA A 237 -6.12 -7.98 -7.14
C ALA A 237 -7.40 -7.26 -6.65
N ARG A 238 -8.57 -7.67 -7.16
CA ARG A 238 -9.88 -7.15 -6.72
C ARG A 238 -10.12 -7.45 -5.25
N ARG A 239 -9.94 -8.72 -4.82
CA ARG A 239 -10.08 -9.13 -3.42
C ARG A 239 -9.09 -8.43 -2.50
N TYR A 240 -7.86 -8.20 -2.98
CA TYR A 240 -6.86 -7.46 -2.24
C TYR A 240 -7.31 -6.01 -1.95
N LEU A 241 -7.81 -5.30 -2.96
CA LEU A 241 -8.31 -3.93 -2.78
C LEU A 241 -9.62 -3.90 -1.98
N GLU A 242 -10.51 -4.89 -2.15
CA GLU A 242 -11.71 -5.05 -1.33
C GLU A 242 -11.36 -5.22 0.15
N ALA A 243 -10.33 -6.00 0.48
CA ALA A 243 -9.84 -6.14 1.85
C ALA A 243 -9.42 -4.78 2.45
N HIS A 244 -8.85 -3.87 1.65
CA HIS A 244 -8.50 -2.53 2.12
C HIS A 244 -9.71 -1.61 2.29
N VAL A 245 -10.73 -1.72 1.46
CA VAL A 245 -12.00 -0.99 1.66
C VAL A 245 -12.68 -1.47 2.94
N LEU A 246 -12.75 -2.78 3.18
CA LEU A 246 -13.29 -3.35 4.41
C LEU A 246 -12.46 -2.97 5.65
N ALA A 247 -11.14 -2.92 5.52
CA ALA A 247 -10.25 -2.45 6.58
C ALA A 247 -10.51 -0.97 6.90
N TYR A 248 -10.63 -0.13 5.88
CA TYR A 248 -10.98 1.28 6.06
C TYR A 248 -12.28 1.45 6.85
N ASP A 249 -13.35 0.75 6.46
CA ASP A 249 -14.66 0.80 7.13
C ASP A 249 -14.60 0.35 8.60
N ALA A 250 -13.74 -0.63 8.90
CA ALA A 250 -13.53 -1.10 10.26
C ALA A 250 -12.71 -0.09 11.09
N LEU A 251 -11.64 0.46 10.50
CA LEU A 251 -10.70 1.36 11.18
C LEU A 251 -11.24 2.79 11.33
N GLU A 252 -12.16 3.22 10.46
CA GLU A 252 -12.89 4.49 10.64
C GLU A 252 -13.73 4.48 11.90
N LYS A 253 -14.25 3.30 12.29
CA LYS A 253 -15.02 3.11 13.54
C LYS A 253 -14.11 2.91 14.76
N ASP A 254 -13.07 2.09 14.60
CA ASP A 254 -12.10 1.79 15.64
C ASP A 254 -10.69 1.61 15.05
N PRO A 255 -9.79 2.61 15.16
CA PRO A 255 -8.43 2.50 14.65
C PRO A 255 -7.48 1.66 15.52
N ALA A 256 -7.90 1.25 16.73
CA ALA A 256 -7.02 0.59 17.69
C ALA A 256 -6.32 -0.68 17.15
N PRO A 257 -6.99 -1.57 16.36
CA PRO A 257 -6.34 -2.74 15.78
C PRO A 257 -5.17 -2.38 14.85
N ALA A 258 -5.33 -1.33 14.02
CA ALA A 258 -4.27 -0.87 13.13
C ALA A 258 -3.15 -0.17 13.90
N LEU A 259 -3.47 0.68 14.87
CA LEU A 259 -2.48 1.33 15.73
C LEU A 259 -1.57 0.30 16.40
N LYS A 260 -2.16 -0.72 17.02
CA LYS A 260 -1.41 -1.80 17.66
C LYS A 260 -0.53 -2.56 16.65
N ALA A 261 -1.10 -2.96 15.51
CA ALA A 261 -0.37 -3.73 14.50
C ALA A 261 0.78 -2.92 13.87
N VAL A 262 0.55 -1.65 13.56
CA VAL A 262 1.55 -0.74 13.01
C VAL A 262 2.65 -0.46 14.05
N GLY A 263 2.29 -0.18 15.30
CA GLY A 263 3.25 0.05 16.38
C GLY A 263 4.17 -1.16 16.60
N GLN A 264 3.61 -2.36 16.64
CA GLN A 264 4.39 -3.60 16.74
C GLN A 264 5.32 -3.81 15.54
N GLU A 265 4.84 -3.59 14.32
CA GLU A 265 5.64 -3.77 13.11
C GLU A 265 6.78 -2.75 13.00
N MET A 266 6.54 -1.51 13.42
CA MET A 266 7.55 -0.43 13.42
C MET A 266 8.46 -0.47 14.66
N GLY A 267 8.13 -1.25 15.70
CA GLY A 267 8.83 -1.28 16.99
C GLY A 267 8.72 0.06 17.71
N LEU A 268 7.50 0.61 17.79
CA LEU A 268 7.21 1.89 18.44
C LEU A 268 6.28 1.72 19.64
N PRO A 269 6.42 2.56 20.68
CA PRO A 269 5.42 2.74 21.71
C PRO A 269 4.09 3.21 21.13
N ASP A 270 2.98 2.88 21.81
CA ASP A 270 1.62 3.26 21.37
C ASP A 270 1.45 4.78 21.22
N GLU A 271 2.04 5.57 22.12
CA GLU A 271 2.01 7.03 22.04
C GLU A 271 2.62 7.58 20.74
N TRP A 272 3.78 7.07 20.34
CA TRP A 272 4.44 7.51 19.10
C TRP A 272 3.66 7.06 17.86
N THR A 273 3.13 5.84 17.90
CA THR A 273 2.28 5.31 16.83
C THR A 273 1.01 6.17 16.69
N ARG A 274 0.40 6.55 17.81
CA ARG A 274 -0.76 7.44 17.83
C ARG A 274 -0.45 8.82 17.27
N ALA A 275 0.70 9.41 17.62
CA ALA A 275 1.12 10.70 17.08
C ALA A 275 1.29 10.68 15.55
N ILE A 276 1.81 9.56 14.98
CA ILE A 276 1.90 9.39 13.53
C ILE A 276 0.50 9.31 12.91
N PHE A 277 -0.40 8.54 13.54
CA PHE A 277 -1.78 8.40 13.05
C PHE A 277 -2.54 9.73 13.07
N ASP A 278 -2.45 10.48 14.15
CA ASP A 278 -3.11 11.79 14.30
C ASP A 278 -2.57 12.82 13.30
N ALA A 279 -1.30 12.69 12.90
CA ALA A 279 -0.71 13.55 11.88
C ALA A 279 -1.10 13.17 10.44
N ALA A 280 -1.21 11.89 10.11
CA ALA A 280 -1.43 11.39 8.76
C ALA A 280 -2.90 11.00 8.47
N GLY A 281 -3.61 10.43 9.45
CA GLY A 281 -4.96 9.89 9.29
C GLY A 281 -5.05 8.63 8.44
N LEU A 282 -6.29 8.19 8.18
CA LEU A 282 -6.57 7.15 7.21
C LEU A 282 -6.67 7.75 5.80
N PRO A 283 -6.07 7.09 4.78
CA PRO A 283 -6.24 7.52 3.40
C PRO A 283 -7.69 7.31 2.96
N SER A 284 -8.23 8.22 2.16
CA SER A 284 -9.62 8.12 1.71
C SER A 284 -9.78 7.12 0.56
N VAL A 285 -9.98 5.83 0.88
CA VAL A 285 -10.12 4.76 -0.13
C VAL A 285 -11.27 5.02 -1.10
N TYR A 286 -12.37 5.61 -0.63
CA TYR A 286 -13.55 5.91 -1.45
C TYR A 286 -13.35 7.02 -2.49
N ARG A 287 -12.30 7.82 -2.33
CA ARG A 287 -11.98 8.92 -3.24
C ARG A 287 -10.87 8.58 -4.24
N GLN A 288 -10.31 7.38 -4.20
CA GLN A 288 -9.20 7.00 -5.08
C GLN A 288 -9.58 6.94 -6.58
N THR A 289 -10.86 7.05 -6.92
CA THR A 289 -11.36 7.17 -8.30
C THR A 289 -12.11 8.48 -8.56
N ASP A 290 -12.16 9.38 -7.59
CA ASP A 290 -12.75 10.71 -7.70
C ASP A 290 -11.74 11.65 -8.37
N PRO A 291 -12.02 12.22 -9.57
CA PRO A 291 -11.07 13.06 -10.29
C PRO A 291 -10.74 14.37 -9.56
N THR A 292 -11.51 14.77 -8.56
CA THR A 292 -11.27 15.98 -7.75
C THR A 292 -10.36 15.73 -6.54
N TYR A 293 -10.03 14.47 -6.28
CA TYR A 293 -9.19 14.10 -5.15
C TYR A 293 -7.71 14.13 -5.51
N HIS A 294 -6.88 14.69 -4.62
CA HIS A 294 -5.43 14.84 -4.87
C HIS A 294 -4.70 13.53 -5.18
N TYR A 295 -5.10 12.44 -4.53
CA TYR A 295 -4.50 11.11 -4.66
C TYR A 295 -5.40 10.15 -5.44
N SER A 296 -6.13 10.68 -6.42
CA SER A 296 -6.95 9.84 -7.30
C SER A 296 -6.12 9.17 -8.39
N LEU A 297 -6.38 7.89 -8.62
CA LEU A 297 -5.82 7.10 -9.72
C LEU A 297 -6.50 7.39 -11.07
N ALA A 298 -7.55 8.21 -11.09
CA ALA A 298 -8.22 8.60 -12.33
C ALA A 298 -7.29 9.42 -13.24
N ARG A 299 -7.59 9.44 -14.52
CA ARG A 299 -6.81 10.18 -15.52
C ARG A 299 -6.99 11.70 -15.38
N GLY A 300 -5.94 12.44 -15.70
CA GLY A 300 -5.96 13.92 -15.72
C GLY A 300 -5.99 14.56 -14.33
N THR A 301 -5.70 13.80 -13.28
CA THR A 301 -5.74 14.28 -11.89
C THR A 301 -4.47 14.99 -11.46
N THR A 302 -4.54 15.69 -10.32
CA THR A 302 -3.37 16.28 -9.67
C THR A 302 -2.32 15.20 -9.35
N PHE A 303 -2.75 14.00 -8.95
CA PHE A 303 -1.85 12.89 -8.69
C PHE A 303 -1.05 12.50 -9.94
N GLU A 304 -1.72 12.27 -11.07
CA GLU A 304 -1.04 11.93 -12.33
C GLU A 304 -0.06 13.03 -12.75
N LYS A 305 -0.45 14.30 -12.62
CA LYS A 305 0.43 15.43 -12.89
C LYS A 305 1.67 15.43 -11.99
N ASN A 306 1.49 15.29 -10.68
CA ASN A 306 2.59 15.27 -9.72
C ASN A 306 3.54 14.09 -9.98
N MET A 307 3.02 12.94 -10.38
CA MET A 307 3.84 11.78 -10.74
C MET A 307 4.65 12.00 -12.02
N LYS A 308 4.10 12.72 -13.03
CA LYS A 308 4.85 13.13 -14.22
C LYS A 308 5.97 14.11 -13.88
N ASP A 309 5.65 15.14 -13.09
CA ASP A 309 6.62 16.15 -12.66
C ASP A 309 7.75 15.49 -11.83
N LEU A 310 7.40 14.55 -10.96
CA LEU A 310 8.37 13.77 -10.18
C LEU A 310 9.24 12.88 -11.08
N ALA A 311 8.65 12.17 -12.04
CA ALA A 311 9.39 11.32 -12.97
C ALA A 311 10.39 12.12 -13.80
N GLN A 312 9.98 13.29 -14.31
CA GLN A 312 10.86 14.21 -15.03
C GLN A 312 12.00 14.70 -14.14
N PHE A 313 11.70 15.16 -12.92
CA PHE A 313 12.72 15.60 -11.97
C PHE A 313 13.74 14.48 -11.67
N LEU A 314 13.28 13.25 -11.40
CA LEU A 314 14.17 12.13 -11.10
C LEU A 314 15.09 11.78 -12.28
N HIS A 315 14.60 11.94 -13.51
CA HIS A 315 15.42 11.75 -14.71
C HIS A 315 16.44 12.86 -14.89
N ASP A 316 16.05 14.12 -14.74
CA ASP A 316 16.93 15.29 -14.90
C ASP A 316 18.05 15.29 -13.86
N GLU A 317 17.74 14.90 -12.61
CA GLU A 317 18.72 14.74 -11.54
C GLU A 317 19.51 13.41 -11.63
N LYS A 318 19.34 12.64 -12.69
CA LYS A 318 20.01 11.33 -12.92
C LYS A 318 19.83 10.32 -11.79
N ILE A 319 18.70 10.41 -11.08
CA ILE A 319 18.29 9.45 -10.05
C ILE A 319 17.75 8.19 -10.69
N ILE A 320 17.02 8.35 -11.81
CA ILE A 320 16.54 7.25 -12.65
C ILE A 320 17.22 7.31 -14.04
N PRO A 321 17.57 6.14 -14.62
CA PRO A 321 18.33 6.10 -15.87
C PRO A 321 17.52 6.44 -17.13
N LYS A 322 16.19 6.28 -17.08
CA LYS A 322 15.29 6.50 -18.22
C LYS A 322 14.10 7.32 -17.80
N ALA A 323 13.61 8.17 -18.69
CA ALA A 323 12.33 8.87 -18.54
C ALA A 323 11.18 7.85 -18.44
N VAL A 324 10.18 8.16 -17.63
CA VAL A 324 9.01 7.30 -17.37
C VAL A 324 7.74 8.02 -17.79
N ASP A 325 6.98 7.43 -18.72
CA ASP A 325 5.58 7.83 -18.94
C ASP A 325 4.68 7.15 -17.91
N VAL A 326 4.47 7.83 -16.79
CA VAL A 326 3.68 7.30 -15.67
C VAL A 326 2.24 7.00 -16.04
N THR A 327 1.69 7.62 -17.11
CA THR A 327 0.30 7.41 -17.52
C THR A 327 -0.01 5.97 -17.88
N GLN A 328 0.98 5.22 -18.36
CA GLN A 328 0.85 3.80 -18.67
C GLN A 328 0.90 2.90 -17.42
N HIS A 329 1.24 3.47 -16.27
CA HIS A 329 1.56 2.74 -15.05
C HIS A 329 0.60 3.05 -13.88
N ILE A 330 -0.54 3.70 -14.15
CA ILE A 330 -1.62 3.94 -13.20
C ILE A 330 -2.89 3.32 -13.75
N ASP A 331 -3.55 2.46 -12.96
CA ASP A 331 -4.80 1.79 -13.35
C ASP A 331 -5.84 1.87 -12.22
N ALA A 332 -6.82 2.73 -12.40
CA ALA A 332 -7.94 2.90 -11.47
C ALA A 332 -9.03 1.82 -11.63
N SER A 333 -8.97 0.96 -12.67
CA SER A 333 -10.10 0.12 -13.06
C SER A 333 -10.48 -0.90 -11.99
N VAL A 334 -9.48 -1.52 -11.34
CA VAL A 334 -9.74 -2.52 -10.28
C VAL A 334 -10.37 -1.85 -9.06
N MET A 335 -9.84 -0.69 -8.62
CA MET A 335 -10.42 0.05 -7.52
C MET A 335 -11.85 0.53 -7.84
N ALA A 336 -12.10 0.98 -9.06
CA ALA A 336 -13.44 1.39 -9.50
C ALA A 336 -14.45 0.23 -9.46
N GLU A 337 -14.04 -0.97 -9.86
CA GLU A 337 -14.87 -2.19 -9.74
C GLU A 337 -15.21 -2.48 -8.28
N VAL A 338 -14.23 -2.45 -7.39
CA VAL A 338 -14.41 -2.68 -5.95
C VAL A 338 -15.38 -1.66 -5.35
N LEU A 339 -15.14 -0.37 -5.59
CA LEU A 339 -15.99 0.69 -5.04
C LEU A 339 -17.42 0.65 -5.57
N LYS A 340 -17.60 0.26 -6.85
CA LYS A 340 -18.95 0.07 -7.44
C LYS A 340 -19.68 -1.10 -6.80
N ALA A 341 -19.00 -2.21 -6.55
CA ALA A 341 -19.59 -3.37 -5.87
C ALA A 341 -19.94 -3.03 -4.42
N HIS A 342 -19.07 -2.35 -3.70
CA HIS A 342 -19.26 -1.99 -2.30
C HIS A 342 -20.41 -0.98 -2.09
N LYS A 343 -20.60 -0.01 -2.98
CA LYS A 343 -21.75 0.93 -2.93
C LYS A 343 -23.10 0.25 -3.11
N LYS A 344 -23.16 -0.92 -3.75
CA LYS A 344 -24.41 -1.68 -3.92
C LYS A 344 -24.79 -2.48 -2.67
N THR A 345 -23.85 -2.68 -1.75
CA THR A 345 -24.05 -3.44 -0.51
C THR A 345 -24.28 -2.56 0.73
N ARG A 346 -24.12 -1.26 0.60
CA ARG A 346 -24.47 -0.22 1.58
C ARG A 346 -25.83 0.40 1.25
#